data_2c850c4aeb9ca8d11c642779fbc55b2d
#
_entry.id   2c850c4aeb9ca8d11c642779fbc55b2d
#
_cell.length_a   1.000
_cell.length_b   1.000
_cell.length_c   1.000
_cell.angle_alpha   90.00
_cell.angle_beta   90.00
_cell.angle_gamma   90.00
#
_symmetry.space_group_name_H-M   'P 1'
#
loop_
_entity.id
_entity.type
_entity.pdbx_description
1 polymer ?
#
loop_
_entity_poly.entity_id
_entity_poly.type
_entity_poly.pdbx_seq_one_letter_code
_entity_poly.pdbx_strand_id
1 'polypeptide(L)'
;MKEELIEILFQYRKAFASNNEPLGAIKGHEVNIMLNLERNYPQISRRPAYPASPWAREALEIHINELMKLGVLRKIGPNEEVEVTTTVIITWNNDKSRMVGDFRALNTYTIPDRYPIPRIRETFTQLSKARFITSMDALNGFHKNVLTHNARKLLRIIAHFGIYEYLGMPFGIKMHPLTIKE
;
A
#
# COMPACT_ATOMS: atom_id res chain seq x y z
N MET A 1 33.15 -8.45 -16.36
CA MET A 1 32.24 -7.40 -15.86
C MET A 1 30.81 -7.45 -16.44
N LYS A 2 30.59 -7.42 -17.80
CA LYS A 2 29.23 -7.53 -18.38
C LYS A 2 28.65 -8.95 -18.21
N GLU A 3 29.44 -9.96 -18.41
CA GLU A 3 29.06 -11.36 -18.23
C GLU A 3 28.76 -11.71 -16.79
N GLU A 4 29.60 -11.28 -15.85
CA GLU A 4 29.40 -11.43 -14.40
C GLU A 4 28.10 -10.75 -13.93
N LEU A 5 27.80 -9.54 -14.46
CA LEU A 5 26.55 -8.86 -14.16
C LEU A 5 25.33 -9.64 -14.66
N ILE A 6 25.40 -10.19 -15.87
CA ILE A 6 24.34 -11.03 -16.44
C ILE A 6 24.11 -12.28 -15.57
N GLU A 7 25.19 -12.90 -15.12
CA GLU A 7 25.12 -14.09 -14.25
C GLU A 7 24.47 -13.77 -12.91
N ILE A 8 24.85 -12.66 -12.26
CA ILE A 8 24.21 -12.17 -11.02
C ILE A 8 22.71 -11.89 -11.26
N LEU A 9 22.34 -11.15 -12.30
CA LEU A 9 20.95 -10.86 -12.63
C LEU A 9 20.14 -12.16 -12.87
N PHE A 10 20.73 -13.16 -13.53
CA PHE A 10 20.09 -14.43 -13.75
C PHE A 10 19.91 -15.23 -12.46
N GLN A 11 20.91 -15.23 -11.58
CA GLN A 11 20.85 -15.87 -10.27
C GLN A 11 19.70 -15.29 -9.41
N TYR A 12 19.54 -13.98 -9.43
CA TYR A 12 18.52 -13.26 -8.66
C TYR A 12 17.26 -12.89 -9.46
N ARG A 13 17.04 -13.53 -10.64
CA ARG A 13 15.90 -13.20 -11.52
C ARG A 13 14.53 -13.25 -10.85
N LYS A 14 14.36 -14.07 -9.82
CA LYS A 14 13.11 -14.16 -9.03
C LYS A 14 12.82 -12.92 -8.19
N ALA A 15 13.81 -12.05 -7.96
CA ALA A 15 13.61 -10.79 -7.26
C ALA A 15 13.03 -9.70 -8.18
N PHE A 16 13.13 -9.88 -9.49
CA PHE A 16 12.58 -8.96 -10.47
C PHE A 16 11.13 -9.30 -10.78
N ALA A 17 10.30 -8.25 -10.92
CA ALA A 17 8.90 -8.42 -11.25
C ALA A 17 8.71 -9.07 -12.63
N SER A 18 7.79 -10.02 -12.72
CA SER A 18 7.33 -10.63 -13.96
C SER A 18 5.87 -10.26 -14.19
N ASN A 19 5.47 -10.03 -15.45
CA ASN A 19 4.09 -9.68 -15.78
C ASN A 19 3.05 -10.78 -15.46
N ASN A 20 3.51 -12.00 -15.20
CA ASN A 20 2.67 -13.17 -14.99
C ASN A 20 2.62 -13.65 -13.54
N GLU A 21 3.30 -12.98 -12.62
CA GLU A 21 3.34 -13.41 -11.22
C GLU A 21 2.54 -12.47 -10.32
N PRO A 22 1.83 -13.03 -9.31
CA PRO A 22 1.18 -12.21 -8.29
C PRO A 22 2.22 -11.33 -7.57
N LEU A 23 1.76 -10.23 -6.99
CA LEU A 23 2.62 -9.37 -6.22
C LEU A 23 3.21 -10.15 -5.05
N GLY A 24 4.54 -10.30 -5.01
CA GLY A 24 5.24 -10.93 -3.90
C GLY A 24 5.08 -10.13 -2.61
N ALA A 25 5.07 -10.82 -1.46
CA ALA A 25 5.02 -10.19 -0.14
C ALA A 25 6.41 -10.18 0.50
N ILE A 26 6.71 -9.16 1.30
CA ILE A 26 7.91 -9.12 2.14
C ILE A 26 7.72 -10.14 3.26
N LYS A 27 8.58 -11.17 3.27
CA LYS A 27 8.50 -12.26 4.24
C LYS A 27 9.07 -11.85 5.60
N GLY A 28 8.43 -12.33 6.67
CA GLY A 28 8.93 -12.15 8.04
C GLY A 28 8.71 -10.76 8.63
N HIS A 29 7.96 -9.89 7.93
CA HIS A 29 7.61 -8.56 8.42
C HIS A 29 6.14 -8.27 8.19
N GLU A 30 5.44 -7.92 9.28
CA GLU A 30 4.05 -7.46 9.23
C GLU A 30 3.96 -6.03 9.77
N VAL A 31 3.21 -5.20 9.07
CA VAL A 31 2.99 -3.81 9.46
C VAL A 31 1.73 -3.71 10.33
N ASN A 32 1.88 -3.09 11.50
CA ASN A 32 0.77 -2.77 12.38
C ASN A 32 0.49 -1.25 12.37
N ILE A 33 -0.77 -0.87 12.56
CA ILE A 33 -1.17 0.54 12.72
C ILE A 33 -1.40 0.79 14.20
N MET A 34 -0.56 1.64 14.78
CA MET A 34 -0.69 2.05 16.17
C MET A 34 -1.53 3.32 16.27
N LEU A 35 -2.58 3.26 17.10
CA LEU A 35 -3.47 4.38 17.34
C LEU A 35 -3.20 5.01 18.71
N ASN A 36 -3.36 6.32 18.82
CA ASN A 36 -3.34 7.01 20.10
C ASN A 36 -4.67 6.77 20.83
N LEU A 37 -4.65 5.89 21.82
CA LEU A 37 -5.81 5.45 22.59
C LEU A 37 -6.40 6.53 23.51
N GLU A 38 -5.70 7.61 23.78
CA GLU A 38 -6.19 8.73 24.60
C GLU A 38 -7.26 9.59 23.88
N ARG A 39 -7.45 9.34 22.56
CA ARG A 39 -8.44 10.05 21.76
C ARG A 39 -9.67 9.19 21.52
N ASN A 40 -10.84 9.79 21.66
CA ASN A 40 -12.09 9.16 21.24
C ASN A 40 -12.14 9.09 19.72
N TYR A 41 -12.55 7.96 19.11
CA TYR A 41 -12.47 7.69 17.65
C TYR A 41 -13.82 7.79 16.90
N PRO A 42 -14.73 8.73 17.13
CA PRO A 42 -16.03 8.74 16.47
C PRO A 42 -15.93 8.90 14.95
N GLN A 43 -14.81 9.45 14.45
CA GLN A 43 -14.60 9.74 13.02
C GLN A 43 -14.00 8.57 12.21
N ILE A 44 -13.50 7.52 12.89
CA ILE A 44 -12.95 6.34 12.20
C ILE A 44 -14.03 5.27 11.94
N SER A 45 -15.24 5.47 12.47
CA SER A 45 -16.35 4.54 12.35
C SER A 45 -16.79 4.29 10.90
N ARG A 46 -17.82 3.49 10.71
CA ARG A 46 -18.36 3.15 9.39
C ARG A 46 -18.72 4.39 8.58
N ARG A 47 -18.05 4.58 7.45
CA ARG A 47 -18.42 5.58 6.46
C ARG A 47 -19.19 4.93 5.31
N PRO A 48 -20.20 5.58 4.74
CA PRO A 48 -20.89 5.10 3.56
C PRO A 48 -19.99 5.19 2.31
N ALA A 49 -20.35 4.45 1.28
CA ALA A 49 -19.74 4.65 -0.05
C ALA A 49 -20.00 6.06 -0.56
N TYR A 50 -19.01 6.67 -1.19
CA TYR A 50 -19.14 8.00 -1.75
C TYR A 50 -20.04 7.98 -2.98
N PRO A 51 -20.95 8.96 -3.19
CA PRO A 51 -21.68 9.07 -4.44
C PRO A 51 -20.70 9.13 -5.62
N ALA A 52 -20.90 8.27 -6.60
CA ALA A 52 -20.02 8.20 -7.76
C ALA A 52 -20.84 8.12 -9.05
N SER A 53 -20.35 8.81 -10.09
CA SER A 53 -20.92 8.72 -11.44
C SER A 53 -20.78 7.28 -11.99
N PRO A 54 -21.58 6.90 -13.01
CA PRO A 54 -21.47 5.56 -13.59
C PRO A 54 -20.04 5.18 -14.01
N TRP A 55 -19.35 6.07 -14.70
CA TRP A 55 -17.96 5.86 -15.13
C TRP A 55 -16.97 5.74 -13.96
N ALA A 56 -17.18 6.48 -12.87
CA ALA A 56 -16.33 6.36 -11.67
C ALA A 56 -16.56 5.04 -10.94
N ARG A 57 -17.79 4.51 -10.96
CA ARG A 57 -18.11 3.18 -10.42
C ARG A 57 -17.41 2.07 -11.20
N GLU A 58 -17.48 2.14 -12.53
CA GLU A 58 -16.80 1.20 -13.42
C GLU A 58 -15.28 1.21 -13.20
N ALA A 59 -14.68 2.39 -13.14
CA ALA A 59 -13.25 2.54 -12.85
C ALA A 59 -12.88 1.98 -11.45
N LEU A 60 -13.70 2.20 -10.43
CA LEU A 60 -13.52 1.60 -9.09
C LEU A 60 -13.55 0.08 -9.15
N GLU A 61 -14.49 -0.49 -9.90
CA GLU A 61 -14.63 -1.94 -10.02
C GLU A 61 -13.40 -2.56 -10.70
N ILE A 62 -12.89 -1.92 -11.75
CA ILE A 62 -11.66 -2.34 -12.43
C ILE A 62 -10.48 -2.36 -11.45
N HIS A 63 -10.24 -1.25 -10.74
CA HIS A 63 -9.12 -1.17 -9.79
C HIS A 63 -9.23 -2.16 -8.62
N ILE A 64 -10.43 -2.36 -8.08
CA ILE A 64 -10.65 -3.32 -7.00
C ILE A 64 -10.39 -4.74 -7.49
N ASN A 65 -10.88 -5.10 -8.67
CA ASN A 65 -10.65 -6.41 -9.26
C ASN A 65 -9.16 -6.66 -9.56
N GLU A 66 -8.42 -5.66 -10.01
CA GLU A 66 -6.97 -5.74 -10.20
C GLU A 66 -6.25 -5.98 -8.86
N LEU A 67 -6.57 -5.22 -7.81
CA LEU A 67 -5.97 -5.41 -6.49
C LEU A 67 -6.33 -6.75 -5.85
N MET A 68 -7.53 -7.27 -6.12
CA MET A 68 -7.92 -8.63 -5.69
C MET A 68 -7.11 -9.70 -6.43
N LYS A 69 -6.91 -9.57 -7.74
CA LYS A 69 -6.06 -10.48 -8.53
C LYS A 69 -4.61 -10.47 -8.05
N LEU A 70 -4.11 -9.31 -7.63
CA LEU A 70 -2.76 -9.17 -7.06
C LEU A 70 -2.66 -9.67 -5.61
N GLY A 71 -3.75 -10.08 -4.98
CA GLY A 71 -3.78 -10.51 -3.58
C GLY A 71 -3.60 -9.36 -2.57
N VAL A 72 -3.81 -8.11 -2.98
CA VAL A 72 -3.70 -6.92 -2.13
C VAL A 72 -5.00 -6.62 -1.40
N LEU A 73 -6.15 -6.94 -2.02
CA LEU A 73 -7.48 -6.83 -1.44
C LEU A 73 -8.16 -8.18 -1.35
N ARG A 74 -9.01 -8.35 -0.34
CA ARG A 74 -10.01 -9.41 -0.29
C ARG A 74 -11.41 -8.83 -0.07
N LYS A 75 -12.45 -9.47 -0.57
CA LYS A 75 -13.82 -9.11 -0.28
C LYS A 75 -14.22 -9.60 1.11
N ILE A 76 -14.92 -8.78 1.89
CA ILE A 76 -15.47 -9.14 3.18
C ILE A 76 -16.75 -9.95 2.97
N GLY A 77 -16.87 -11.06 3.69
CA GLY A 77 -18.06 -11.90 3.66
C GLY A 77 -19.23 -11.28 4.44
N PRO A 78 -20.48 -11.74 4.19
CA PRO A 78 -21.68 -11.17 4.83
C PRO A 78 -21.72 -11.38 6.35
N ASN A 79 -21.02 -12.39 6.86
CA ASN A 79 -21.00 -12.75 8.29
C ASN A 79 -19.79 -12.18 9.04
N GLU A 80 -18.92 -11.42 8.36
CA GLU A 80 -17.77 -10.80 9.00
C GLU A 80 -18.17 -9.46 9.62
N GLU A 81 -17.81 -9.28 10.89
CA GLU A 81 -18.07 -8.03 11.59
C GLU A 81 -17.20 -6.90 11.06
N VAL A 82 -17.83 -5.76 10.78
CA VAL A 82 -17.17 -4.57 10.21
C VAL A 82 -17.41 -3.38 11.12
N GLU A 83 -16.39 -2.96 11.84
CA GLU A 83 -16.45 -1.81 12.73
C GLU A 83 -16.05 -0.51 12.03
N VAL A 84 -15.09 -0.58 11.12
CA VAL A 84 -14.51 0.57 10.42
C VAL A 84 -14.59 0.37 8.92
N THR A 85 -15.02 1.41 8.20
CA THR A 85 -14.93 1.48 6.74
C THR A 85 -14.44 2.84 6.30
N THR A 86 -13.56 2.84 5.32
CA THR A 86 -13.02 4.03 4.68
C THR A 86 -13.63 4.18 3.28
N THR A 87 -14.03 5.37 2.94
CA THR A 87 -14.56 5.70 1.61
C THR A 87 -13.44 5.70 0.58
N VAL A 88 -13.71 5.18 -0.61
CA VAL A 88 -12.78 5.26 -1.76
C VAL A 88 -13.34 6.15 -2.85
N ILE A 89 -12.44 6.84 -3.52
CA ILE A 89 -12.73 7.70 -4.67
C ILE A 89 -11.80 7.36 -5.83
N ILE A 90 -12.23 7.72 -7.05
CA ILE A 90 -11.36 7.74 -8.23
C ILE A 90 -10.86 9.16 -8.45
N THR A 91 -9.58 9.29 -8.64
CA THR A 91 -8.91 10.51 -9.11
C THR A 91 -8.34 10.27 -10.50
N TRP A 92 -8.30 11.31 -11.32
CA TRP A 92 -7.79 11.26 -12.69
C TRP A 92 -6.57 12.17 -12.80
N ASN A 93 -5.56 11.66 -13.49
CA ASN A 93 -4.39 12.46 -13.85
C ASN A 93 -3.92 12.00 -15.24
N ASN A 94 -4.02 12.89 -16.24
CA ASN A 94 -3.62 12.63 -17.64
C ASN A 94 -4.15 11.28 -18.15
N ASP A 95 -5.46 11.11 -18.19
CA ASP A 95 -6.19 9.92 -18.66
C ASP A 95 -5.94 8.63 -17.85
N LYS A 96 -5.17 8.69 -16.77
CA LYS A 96 -4.97 7.56 -15.84
C LYS A 96 -5.83 7.74 -14.61
N SER A 97 -6.70 6.76 -14.36
CA SER A 97 -7.46 6.69 -13.12
C SER A 97 -6.62 6.10 -11.99
N ARG A 98 -6.85 6.56 -10.78
CA ARG A 98 -6.26 6.01 -9.56
C ARG A 98 -7.33 5.89 -8.48
N MET A 99 -7.38 4.75 -7.82
CA MET A 99 -8.20 4.56 -6.64
C MET A 99 -7.46 5.09 -5.40
N VAL A 100 -8.14 5.94 -4.63
CA VAL A 100 -7.60 6.55 -3.41
C VAL A 100 -8.56 6.34 -2.25
N GLY A 101 -8.06 5.78 -1.15
CA GLY A 101 -8.80 5.69 0.12
C GLY A 101 -8.69 6.99 0.92
N ASP A 102 -9.79 7.47 1.48
CA ASP A 102 -9.79 8.64 2.36
C ASP A 102 -9.41 8.26 3.80
N PHE A 103 -8.14 8.01 4.01
CA PHE A 103 -7.59 7.65 5.32
C PHE A 103 -7.30 8.86 6.23
N ARG A 104 -7.75 10.08 5.88
CA ARG A 104 -7.46 11.29 6.69
C ARG A 104 -7.92 11.16 8.13
N ALA A 105 -9.12 10.62 8.37
CA ALA A 105 -9.62 10.38 9.72
C ALA A 105 -8.73 9.39 10.49
N LEU A 106 -8.36 8.27 9.88
CA LEU A 106 -7.46 7.29 10.49
C LEU A 106 -6.09 7.91 10.79
N ASN A 107 -5.53 8.67 9.85
CA ASN A 107 -4.24 9.33 9.97
C ASN A 107 -4.18 10.35 11.13
N THR A 108 -5.31 10.94 11.53
CA THR A 108 -5.38 11.86 12.69
C THR A 108 -5.05 11.15 13.99
N TYR A 109 -5.41 9.87 14.09
CA TYR A 109 -5.20 9.06 15.28
C TYR A 109 -3.98 8.13 15.19
N THR A 110 -3.44 7.93 14.00
CA THR A 110 -2.26 7.09 13.79
C THR A 110 -1.02 7.74 14.41
N ILE A 111 -0.31 6.97 15.23
CA ILE A 111 1.00 7.36 15.75
C ILE A 111 2.01 7.25 14.60
N PRO A 112 2.67 8.35 14.20
CA PRO A 112 3.63 8.30 13.11
C PRO A 112 4.87 7.51 13.53
N ASP A 113 5.34 6.65 12.65
CA ASP A 113 6.68 6.10 12.76
C ASP A 113 7.72 7.22 12.54
N ARG A 114 8.68 7.35 13.44
CA ARG A 114 9.72 8.40 13.42
C ARG A 114 11.08 7.85 12.95
N TYR A 115 11.07 6.83 12.10
CA TYR A 115 12.32 6.31 11.56
C TYR A 115 13.08 7.42 10.79
N PRO A 116 14.36 7.65 11.10
CA PRO A 116 15.15 8.71 10.46
C PRO A 116 15.43 8.36 8.99
N ILE A 117 15.03 9.27 8.10
CA ILE A 117 15.40 9.18 6.68
C ILE A 117 16.80 9.77 6.49
N PRO A 118 17.70 9.11 5.73
CA PRO A 118 18.99 9.68 5.40
C PRO A 118 18.85 11.03 4.71
N ARG A 119 19.68 12.00 5.09
CA ARG A 119 19.65 13.31 4.46
C ARG A 119 20.18 13.24 3.03
N ILE A 120 19.49 13.89 2.11
CA ILE A 120 19.86 13.90 0.68
C ILE A 120 21.35 14.27 0.48
N ARG A 121 21.86 15.25 1.23
CA ARG A 121 23.29 15.65 1.16
C ARG A 121 24.25 14.52 1.54
N GLU A 122 23.93 13.77 2.57
CA GLU A 122 24.75 12.63 3.03
C GLU A 122 24.78 11.53 1.97
N THR A 123 23.61 11.24 1.39
CA THR A 123 23.49 10.29 0.26
C THR A 123 24.33 10.74 -0.95
N PHE A 124 24.25 12.01 -1.34
CA PHE A 124 25.08 12.52 -2.45
C PHE A 124 26.57 12.47 -2.13
N THR A 125 26.97 12.72 -0.88
CA THR A 125 28.39 12.62 -0.48
C THR A 125 28.89 11.18 -0.60
N GLN A 126 28.08 10.20 -0.27
CA GLN A 126 28.41 8.78 -0.44
C GLN A 126 28.49 8.41 -1.93
N LEU A 127 27.55 8.86 -2.73
CA LEU A 127 27.49 8.59 -4.18
C LEU A 127 28.63 9.27 -4.96
N SER A 128 29.18 10.41 -4.49
CA SER A 128 30.23 11.14 -5.19
C SER A 128 31.51 10.34 -5.44
N LYS A 129 31.74 9.28 -4.65
CA LYS A 129 32.89 8.36 -4.80
C LYS A 129 32.55 7.11 -5.62
N ALA A 130 31.30 6.91 -6.00
CA ALA A 130 30.86 5.73 -6.74
C ALA A 130 31.27 5.82 -8.21
N ARG A 131 31.94 4.80 -8.72
CA ARG A 131 32.30 4.67 -10.12
C ARG A 131 31.13 4.15 -10.98
N PHE A 132 30.25 3.36 -10.36
CA PHE A 132 29.06 2.79 -10.98
C PHE A 132 27.87 3.03 -10.07
N ILE A 133 26.74 3.40 -10.64
CA ILE A 133 25.47 3.64 -9.94
C ILE A 133 24.39 2.82 -10.62
N THR A 134 23.64 2.05 -9.83
CA THR A 134 22.47 1.31 -10.30
C THR A 134 21.25 1.86 -9.59
N SER A 135 20.18 2.15 -10.35
CA SER A 135 18.88 2.54 -9.81
C SER A 135 17.89 1.40 -9.99
N MET A 136 17.20 1.04 -8.91
CA MET A 136 16.13 0.04 -8.92
C MET A 136 14.89 0.63 -8.27
N ASP A 137 13.72 0.35 -8.83
CA ASP A 137 12.43 0.76 -8.28
C ASP A 137 11.62 -0.47 -7.85
N ALA A 138 11.03 -0.39 -6.66
CA ALA A 138 10.22 -1.48 -6.14
C ALA A 138 8.80 -1.42 -6.72
N LEU A 139 8.44 -2.39 -7.56
CA LEU A 139 7.09 -2.49 -8.11
C LEU A 139 6.07 -2.63 -6.97
N ASN A 140 5.14 -1.67 -6.87
CA ASN A 140 4.08 -1.64 -5.85
C ASN A 140 4.61 -1.86 -4.41
N GLY A 141 5.76 -1.27 -4.06
CA GLY A 141 6.48 -1.51 -2.82
C GLY A 141 5.62 -1.40 -1.55
N PHE A 142 4.65 -0.47 -1.52
CA PHE A 142 3.71 -0.35 -0.40
C PHE A 142 2.85 -1.60 -0.22
N HIS A 143 2.27 -2.11 -1.30
CA HIS A 143 1.38 -3.28 -1.26
C HIS A 143 2.10 -4.59 -0.90
N LYS A 144 3.43 -4.64 -1.02
CA LYS A 144 4.24 -5.81 -0.60
C LYS A 144 4.37 -5.94 0.91
N ASN A 145 4.09 -4.88 1.67
CA ASN A 145 4.09 -4.91 3.13
C ASN A 145 2.81 -5.54 3.64
N VAL A 146 2.91 -6.73 4.19
CA VAL A 146 1.78 -7.49 4.75
C VAL A 146 1.28 -6.79 6.01
N LEU A 147 -0.03 -6.71 6.16
CA LEU A 147 -0.66 -6.09 7.32
C LEU A 147 -1.00 -7.12 8.40
N THR A 148 -0.78 -6.75 9.67
CA THR A 148 -1.30 -7.53 10.80
C THR A 148 -2.82 -7.62 10.76
N HIS A 149 -3.41 -8.62 11.41
CA HIS A 149 -4.86 -8.77 11.48
C HIS A 149 -5.58 -7.51 12.00
N ASN A 150 -5.01 -6.85 13.01
CA ASN A 150 -5.58 -5.62 13.59
C ASN A 150 -5.50 -4.45 12.60
N ALA A 151 -4.37 -4.29 11.90
CA ALA A 151 -4.22 -3.25 10.88
C ALA A 151 -5.21 -3.43 9.72
N ARG A 152 -5.46 -4.68 9.30
CA ARG A 152 -6.45 -4.98 8.24
C ARG A 152 -7.84 -4.50 8.59
N LYS A 153 -8.28 -4.69 9.86
CA LYS A 153 -9.60 -4.21 10.32
C LYS A 153 -9.77 -2.71 10.22
N LEU A 154 -8.69 -1.93 10.40
CA LEU A 154 -8.68 -0.48 10.28
C LEU A 154 -8.63 0.01 8.84
N LEU A 155 -8.16 -0.85 7.91
CA LEU A 155 -7.93 -0.53 6.49
C LEU A 155 -8.99 -1.14 5.58
N ARG A 156 -10.21 -1.28 6.05
CA ARG A 156 -11.34 -1.72 5.24
C ARG A 156 -11.91 -0.55 4.45
N ILE A 157 -12.19 -0.81 3.19
CA ILE A 157 -12.77 0.18 2.27
C ILE A 157 -14.17 -0.24 1.85
N ILE A 158 -15.00 0.75 1.58
CA ILE A 158 -16.37 0.55 1.09
C ILE A 158 -16.53 1.14 -0.30
N ALA A 159 -17.07 0.34 -1.22
CA ALA A 159 -17.51 0.72 -2.53
C ALA A 159 -19.01 0.39 -2.71
N HIS A 160 -19.62 0.83 -3.81
CA HIS A 160 -21.06 0.58 -4.08
C HIS A 160 -21.44 -0.89 -4.17
N PHE A 161 -20.48 -1.76 -4.46
CA PHE A 161 -20.68 -3.20 -4.71
C PHE A 161 -20.04 -4.08 -3.62
N GLY A 162 -19.58 -3.50 -2.51
CA GLY A 162 -19.12 -4.28 -1.37
C GLY A 162 -18.13 -3.60 -0.47
N ILE A 163 -17.71 -4.35 0.56
CA ILE A 163 -16.67 -3.97 1.50
C ILE A 163 -15.46 -4.87 1.26
N TYR A 164 -14.29 -4.28 1.29
CA TYR A 164 -13.03 -4.94 1.01
C TYR A 164 -12.01 -4.62 2.10
N GLU A 165 -11.12 -5.54 2.35
CA GLU A 165 -10.06 -5.43 3.35
C GLU A 165 -8.70 -5.49 2.66
N TYR A 166 -7.81 -4.54 2.98
CA TYR A 166 -6.44 -4.58 2.52
C TYR A 166 -5.64 -5.67 3.24
N LEU A 167 -4.96 -6.51 2.48
CA LEU A 167 -3.99 -7.50 2.96
C LEU A 167 -2.57 -6.93 2.92
N GLY A 168 -2.29 -6.08 1.94
CA GLY A 168 -1.08 -5.30 1.82
C GLY A 168 -1.33 -3.82 2.09
N MET A 169 -0.32 -3.09 2.51
CA MET A 169 -0.42 -1.68 2.91
C MET A 169 -0.91 -0.79 1.76
N PRO A 170 -1.99 -0.02 1.94
CA PRO A 170 -2.45 0.94 0.93
C PRO A 170 -1.64 2.23 0.93
N PHE A 171 -1.76 2.99 -0.17
CA PHE A 171 -1.26 4.36 -0.22
C PHE A 171 -2.07 5.31 0.66
N GLY A 172 -1.43 6.35 1.18
CA GLY A 172 -2.09 7.43 1.92
C GLY A 172 -2.18 7.24 3.43
N ILE A 173 -1.63 6.17 3.98
CA ILE A 173 -1.50 5.97 5.43
C ILE A 173 -0.28 6.73 5.95
N LYS A 174 -0.46 7.38 7.11
CA LYS A 174 0.58 8.14 7.82
C LYS A 174 1.58 7.19 8.49
N MET A 175 2.20 6.32 7.70
CA MET A 175 3.29 5.47 8.14
C MET A 175 4.48 5.68 7.22
N HIS A 176 5.67 5.60 7.79
CA HIS A 176 6.88 5.79 7.02
C HIS A 176 7.11 4.58 6.09
N PRO A 177 7.52 4.79 4.82
CA PRO A 177 7.77 3.69 3.89
C PRO A 177 8.96 2.80 4.26
N LEU A 178 9.71 3.12 5.30
CA LEU A 178 10.93 2.43 5.70
C LEU A 178 10.75 1.42 6.85
N THR A 179 9.58 0.88 7.05
CA THR A 179 9.43 -0.33 7.87
C THR A 179 9.92 -1.58 7.12
N ILE A 180 10.61 -1.41 6.00
CA ILE A 180 11.40 -2.46 5.37
C ILE A 180 12.70 -2.51 6.18
N LYS A 181 12.72 -3.29 7.26
CA LYS A 181 13.97 -3.67 7.92
C LYS A 181 14.75 -4.58 6.99
N GLU A 182 16.02 -4.25 6.82
CA GLU A 182 17.04 -5.12 6.23
C GLU A 182 17.10 -6.46 6.92
#